data_c9ec2ba3b9fa21d28996f9a4fcdb7434
#
_entry.id   c9ec2ba3b9fa21d28996f9a4fcdb7434
#
_cell.length_a   1.000
_cell.length_b   1.000
_cell.length_c   1.000
_cell.angle_alpha   90.00
_cell.angle_beta   90.00
_cell.angle_gamma   90.00
#
_symmetry.space_group_name_H-M   'P 1'
#
loop_
_entity.id
_entity.type
_entity.pdbx_description
1 polymer ?
#
loop_
_entity_poly.entity_id
_entity_poly.type
_entity_poly.pdbx_seq_one_letter_code
_entity_poly.pdbx_strand_id
1 'polypeptide(L)'
;MYKTKTIILKEKSPLKQDFDEQAHLAKLFKNSVIFRYRQLMFAQRKDFKDLTEHEKQVLDEFKKTEPNYRAISNKYYLPTMKHIDNMFKITKNSDYYSELPRQCTQQIIKEVRSDFKSYFNSCKKYKQDNTNYTGRPQLPKYNKNDVISYDITNQDAVIYKKKNDSYELKLPKIKKRLDIGNEEITKLKEVTIKPFYNTYKICLVYEVDDPNPKKLDENRILSIDLGINNFLTTSNNVGLNPFIINGKIMKSKNQFFNKKLAYLQSKLPKGQYNSKQLQRLYKKRNNYFETMIHKISHYVLEYCVSNNIGTIVIGKNVLWKQEINIGDKNNQIFCHIPHSFFIKKLKEKAINYGVNVLEREESYTSKASFLDMDNIPTYKENNNEEYTFSGNRIYRGLYKSKKEIIINADVNGASNILRKEFPNAFKNITDFSYLYKTVEKITIEKRDKDIKNTKEKGTKVKKLNKGNLCKNK
;
A
#
# COMPACT_ATOMS: atom_id res chain seq x y z
N MET A 1 -1.26 -19.41 0.06
CA MET A 1 -1.32 -17.92 0.03
C MET A 1 -0.13 -17.32 0.77
N TYR A 2 0.36 -16.10 0.41
CA TYR A 2 1.42 -15.42 1.16
C TYR A 2 0.84 -14.34 2.08
N LYS A 3 1.35 -14.28 3.30
CA LYS A 3 1.06 -13.22 4.27
C LYS A 3 2.34 -12.47 4.66
N THR A 4 2.20 -11.24 5.12
CA THR A 4 3.32 -10.44 5.59
C THR A 4 3.06 -9.94 6.99
N LYS A 5 3.90 -10.34 7.94
CA LYS A 5 3.95 -9.76 9.28
C LYS A 5 4.94 -8.60 9.30
N THR A 6 4.51 -7.47 9.80
CA THR A 6 5.32 -6.26 9.84
C THR A 6 5.65 -5.88 11.27
N ILE A 7 6.93 -5.67 11.54
CA ILE A 7 7.45 -5.23 12.85
C ILE A 7 8.17 -3.88 12.65
N ILE A 8 7.82 -2.89 13.47
CA ILE A 8 8.51 -1.61 13.48
C ILE A 8 9.50 -1.61 14.63
N LEU A 9 10.78 -1.48 14.32
CA LEU A 9 11.83 -1.44 15.31
C LEU A 9 11.70 -0.19 16.20
N LYS A 10 11.94 -0.32 17.50
CA LYS A 10 12.01 0.83 18.41
C LYS A 10 13.25 1.66 18.10
N GLU A 11 13.16 3.00 18.17
CA GLU A 11 14.28 3.91 17.84
C GLU A 11 15.55 3.65 18.68
N LYS A 12 15.35 3.25 19.94
CA LYS A 12 16.44 2.93 20.89
C LYS A 12 16.82 1.44 20.88
N SER A 13 16.35 0.66 19.90
CA SER A 13 16.71 -0.75 19.81
C SER A 13 18.21 -0.92 19.56
N PRO A 14 18.88 -1.83 20.26
CA PRO A 14 20.29 -2.13 20.00
C PRO A 14 20.52 -2.74 18.59
N LEU A 15 19.49 -3.32 17.98
CA LEU A 15 19.54 -3.86 16.60
C LEU A 15 19.60 -2.75 15.53
N LYS A 16 19.33 -1.51 15.89
CA LYS A 16 19.30 -0.42 14.91
C LYS A 16 20.65 -0.18 14.26
N GLN A 17 21.71 -0.24 15.03
CA GLN A 17 23.08 -0.04 14.52
C GLN A 17 23.46 -1.14 13.52
N ASP A 18 23.18 -2.41 13.84
CA ASP A 18 23.46 -3.53 12.94
C ASP A 18 22.68 -3.38 11.61
N PHE A 19 21.42 -2.91 11.68
CA PHE A 19 20.64 -2.65 10.47
C PHE A 19 21.10 -1.43 9.68
N ASP A 20 21.56 -0.36 10.34
CA ASP A 20 22.16 0.81 9.67
C ASP A 20 23.40 0.37 8.87
N GLU A 21 24.27 -0.44 9.47
CA GLU A 21 25.48 -0.96 8.84
C GLU A 21 25.15 -1.85 7.64
N GLN A 22 24.31 -2.87 7.80
CA GLN A 22 23.94 -3.76 6.69
C GLN A 22 23.22 -3.01 5.56
N ALA A 23 22.33 -2.06 5.88
CA ALA A 23 21.61 -1.26 4.87
C ALA A 23 22.56 -0.30 4.11
N HIS A 24 23.63 0.16 4.76
CA HIS A 24 24.69 0.94 4.11
C HIS A 24 25.54 0.05 3.18
N LEU A 25 25.99 -1.11 3.64
CA LEU A 25 26.71 -2.08 2.81
C LEU A 25 25.90 -2.53 1.60
N ALA A 26 24.58 -2.76 1.79
CA ALA A 26 23.68 -3.07 0.69
C ALA A 26 23.63 -1.96 -0.36
N LYS A 27 23.64 -0.68 0.05
CA LYS A 27 23.69 0.48 -0.87
C LYS A 27 25.00 0.51 -1.65
N LEU A 28 26.14 0.32 -0.99
CA LEU A 28 27.45 0.31 -1.64
C LEU A 28 27.50 -0.80 -2.70
N PHE A 29 27.11 -2.01 -2.30
CA PHE A 29 27.07 -3.15 -3.21
C PHE A 29 26.09 -2.96 -4.36
N LYS A 30 24.86 -2.46 -4.11
CA LYS A 30 23.90 -2.18 -5.18
C LYS A 30 24.43 -1.18 -6.19
N ASN A 31 25.11 -0.13 -5.75
CA ASN A 31 25.75 0.84 -6.64
C ASN A 31 26.89 0.21 -7.44
N SER A 32 27.67 -0.68 -6.83
CA SER A 32 28.74 -1.43 -7.51
C SER A 32 28.18 -2.36 -8.60
N VAL A 33 27.02 -2.99 -8.37
CA VAL A 33 26.30 -3.79 -9.37
C VAL A 33 25.75 -2.92 -10.50
N ILE A 34 25.08 -1.79 -10.18
CA ILE A 34 24.58 -0.83 -11.18
C ILE A 34 25.71 -0.30 -12.05
N PHE A 35 26.87 0.00 -11.45
CA PHE A 35 28.06 0.45 -12.18
C PHE A 35 28.46 -0.55 -13.24
N ARG A 36 28.61 -1.84 -12.91
CA ARG A 36 29.00 -2.88 -13.86
C ARG A 36 27.99 -3.06 -14.99
N TYR A 37 26.71 -3.12 -14.70
CA TYR A 37 25.67 -3.18 -15.73
C TYR A 37 25.72 -1.97 -16.67
N ARG A 38 25.93 -0.77 -16.15
CA ARG A 38 26.00 0.45 -16.97
C ARG A 38 27.24 0.47 -17.86
N GLN A 39 28.41 0.14 -17.29
CA GLN A 39 29.66 0.14 -18.07
C GLN A 39 29.62 -0.93 -19.18
N LEU A 40 29.16 -2.14 -18.88
CA LEU A 40 28.99 -3.18 -19.90
C LEU A 40 28.00 -2.76 -21.00
N MET A 41 26.90 -2.10 -20.63
CA MET A 41 25.92 -1.62 -21.59
C MET A 41 26.49 -0.52 -22.50
N PHE A 42 27.30 0.39 -21.96
CA PHE A 42 27.94 1.43 -22.76
C PHE A 42 29.05 0.85 -23.64
N ALA A 43 29.89 -0.04 -23.12
CA ALA A 43 30.97 -0.69 -23.85
C ALA A 43 30.47 -1.46 -25.08
N GLN A 44 29.27 -2.07 -25.02
CA GLN A 44 28.67 -2.78 -26.16
C GLN A 44 28.31 -1.89 -27.36
N ARG A 45 28.36 -0.58 -27.21
CA ARG A 45 27.96 0.40 -28.26
C ARG A 45 29.10 1.16 -28.88
N LYS A 46 30.31 0.91 -28.41
CA LYS A 46 31.48 1.68 -28.75
C LYS A 46 32.55 0.77 -29.37
N ASP A 47 33.33 1.33 -30.25
CA ASP A 47 34.59 0.68 -30.68
C ASP A 47 35.57 0.66 -29.50
N PHE A 48 36.46 -0.34 -29.49
CA PHE A 48 37.40 -0.53 -28.37
C PHE A 48 38.26 0.71 -28.08
N LYS A 49 38.63 1.45 -29.11
CA LYS A 49 39.40 2.71 -29.02
C LYS A 49 38.66 3.83 -28.31
N ASP A 50 37.32 3.82 -28.37
CA ASP A 50 36.44 4.86 -27.82
C ASP A 50 35.96 4.53 -26.41
N LEU A 51 36.38 3.39 -25.81
CA LEU A 51 36.04 2.99 -24.47
C LEU A 51 36.77 3.84 -23.42
N THR A 52 36.03 4.28 -22.40
CA THR A 52 36.62 4.88 -21.20
C THR A 52 37.38 3.84 -20.38
N GLU A 53 38.27 4.28 -19.48
CA GLU A 53 39.02 3.37 -18.58
C GLU A 53 38.10 2.47 -17.77
N HIS A 54 36.98 3.01 -17.23
CA HIS A 54 36.01 2.23 -16.48
C HIS A 54 35.29 1.20 -17.35
N GLU A 55 34.97 1.53 -18.61
CA GLU A 55 34.35 0.60 -19.54
C GLU A 55 35.31 -0.53 -19.92
N LYS A 56 36.61 -0.20 -20.15
CA LYS A 56 37.68 -1.21 -20.40
C LYS A 56 37.84 -2.13 -19.20
N GLN A 57 37.98 -1.57 -18.00
CA GLN A 57 38.12 -2.34 -16.77
C GLN A 57 36.98 -3.34 -16.57
N VAL A 58 35.71 -2.88 -16.67
CA VAL A 58 34.55 -3.74 -16.45
C VAL A 58 34.39 -4.77 -17.60
N LEU A 59 34.73 -4.42 -18.81
CA LEU A 59 34.74 -5.36 -19.95
C LEU A 59 35.80 -6.47 -19.74
N ASP A 60 36.97 -6.15 -19.22
CA ASP A 60 38.02 -7.14 -18.92
C ASP A 60 37.65 -8.02 -17.73
N GLU A 61 37.02 -7.46 -16.70
CA GLU A 61 36.41 -8.25 -15.61
C GLU A 61 35.38 -9.24 -16.18
N PHE A 62 34.55 -8.82 -17.14
CA PHE A 62 33.53 -9.68 -17.76
C PHE A 62 34.12 -10.76 -18.63
N LYS A 63 35.14 -10.45 -19.44
CA LYS A 63 35.85 -11.42 -20.31
C LYS A 63 36.51 -12.54 -19.48
N LYS A 64 37.00 -12.25 -18.28
CA LYS A 64 37.52 -13.28 -17.36
C LYS A 64 36.47 -14.29 -16.93
N THR A 65 35.19 -13.89 -16.90
CA THR A 65 34.07 -14.78 -16.53
C THR A 65 33.45 -15.49 -17.73
N GLU A 66 33.56 -14.90 -18.94
CA GLU A 66 32.97 -15.37 -20.16
C GLU A 66 33.98 -15.19 -21.31
N PRO A 67 35.01 -16.07 -21.42
CA PRO A 67 36.07 -15.93 -22.39
C PRO A 67 35.58 -15.90 -23.84
N ASN A 68 34.48 -16.57 -24.15
CA ASN A 68 33.86 -16.64 -25.47
C ASN A 68 32.93 -15.45 -25.77
N TYR A 69 32.85 -14.47 -24.90
CA TYR A 69 32.02 -13.28 -25.14
C TYR A 69 32.57 -12.46 -26.31
N ARG A 70 31.89 -12.53 -27.44
CA ARG A 70 32.16 -11.70 -28.61
C ARG A 70 31.42 -10.37 -28.45
N ALA A 71 32.16 -9.29 -28.27
CA ALA A 71 31.66 -7.95 -27.94
C ALA A 71 30.91 -7.26 -29.09
N ILE A 72 30.48 -7.91 -30.12
CA ILE A 72 29.80 -7.26 -31.25
C ILE A 72 28.69 -8.16 -31.78
N SER A 73 27.53 -8.06 -31.19
CA SER A 73 26.30 -8.28 -31.91
C SER A 73 25.49 -6.97 -31.84
N ASN A 74 24.85 -6.58 -32.94
CA ASN A 74 23.90 -5.45 -32.99
C ASN A 74 22.72 -5.57 -32.02
N LYS A 75 22.74 -6.54 -31.13
CA LYS A 75 21.73 -6.88 -30.16
C LYS A 75 22.25 -6.68 -28.74
N TYR A 76 21.62 -5.81 -27.96
CA TYR A 76 21.95 -5.62 -26.56
C TYR A 76 21.94 -6.94 -25.79
N TYR A 77 23.07 -7.28 -25.21
CA TYR A 77 23.21 -8.39 -24.30
C TYR A 77 23.12 -7.88 -22.87
N LEU A 78 22.10 -8.34 -22.11
CA LEU A 78 22.00 -8.09 -20.69
C LEU A 78 22.60 -9.27 -19.92
N PRO A 79 23.76 -9.09 -19.22
CA PRO A 79 24.41 -10.16 -18.49
C PRO A 79 23.46 -10.87 -17.52
N THR A 80 23.63 -12.17 -17.37
CA THR A 80 22.86 -12.95 -16.40
C THR A 80 23.31 -12.65 -14.98
N MET A 81 22.48 -13.01 -14.00
CA MET A 81 22.85 -12.93 -12.58
C MET A 81 24.16 -13.69 -12.31
N LYS A 82 24.32 -14.90 -12.91
CA LYS A 82 25.52 -15.72 -12.75
C LYS A 82 26.79 -15.04 -13.26
N HIS A 83 26.72 -14.35 -14.40
CA HIS A 83 27.87 -13.62 -14.94
C HIS A 83 28.33 -12.52 -13.99
N ILE A 84 27.41 -11.70 -13.49
CA ILE A 84 27.73 -10.62 -12.57
C ILE A 84 28.25 -11.16 -11.24
N ASP A 85 27.63 -12.21 -10.68
CA ASP A 85 28.08 -12.85 -9.45
C ASP A 85 29.52 -13.39 -9.60
N ASN A 86 29.83 -14.03 -10.75
CA ASN A 86 31.18 -14.52 -11.05
C ASN A 86 32.19 -13.38 -11.22
N MET A 87 31.82 -12.25 -11.83
CA MET A 87 32.69 -11.07 -11.90
C MET A 87 33.15 -10.63 -10.53
N PHE A 88 32.21 -10.49 -9.58
CA PHE A 88 32.53 -10.11 -8.21
C PHE A 88 33.43 -11.14 -7.49
N LYS A 89 33.24 -12.42 -7.77
CA LYS A 89 34.06 -13.52 -7.19
C LYS A 89 35.48 -13.50 -7.73
N ILE A 90 35.65 -13.43 -9.05
CA ILE A 90 36.96 -13.43 -9.73
C ILE A 90 37.79 -12.21 -9.34
N THR A 91 37.13 -11.03 -9.25
CA THR A 91 37.78 -9.77 -8.88
C THR A 91 38.02 -9.65 -7.38
N LYS A 92 37.53 -10.57 -6.55
CA LYS A 92 37.58 -10.51 -5.09
C LYS A 92 37.11 -9.16 -4.58
N ASN A 93 36.01 -8.64 -5.13
CA ASN A 93 35.51 -7.30 -4.87
C ASN A 93 35.17 -7.12 -3.36
N SER A 94 35.64 -6.05 -2.75
CA SER A 94 35.47 -5.78 -1.33
C SER A 94 34.01 -5.61 -0.90
N ASP A 95 33.19 -4.95 -1.72
CA ASP A 95 31.75 -4.76 -1.42
C ASP A 95 31.00 -6.09 -1.39
N TYR A 96 31.40 -7.03 -2.30
CA TYR A 96 30.81 -8.37 -2.38
C TYR A 96 31.20 -9.26 -1.20
N TYR A 97 32.45 -9.14 -0.71
CA TYR A 97 32.99 -9.89 0.43
C TYR A 97 32.86 -9.13 1.76
N SER A 98 32.03 -8.10 1.82
CA SER A 98 31.72 -7.36 3.04
C SER A 98 30.92 -8.19 4.07
N GLU A 99 30.61 -7.59 5.21
CA GLU A 99 29.74 -8.20 6.25
C GLU A 99 28.28 -8.36 5.83
N LEU A 100 27.93 -8.03 4.57
CA LEU A 100 26.60 -8.30 4.03
C LEU A 100 26.42 -9.83 3.78
N PRO A 101 25.30 -10.42 4.19
CA PRO A 101 25.02 -11.84 3.94
C PRO A 101 25.04 -12.18 2.45
N ARG A 102 25.62 -13.34 2.10
CA ARG A 102 25.79 -13.74 0.70
C ARG A 102 24.47 -13.80 -0.08
N GLN A 103 23.41 -14.27 0.55
CA GLN A 103 22.09 -14.31 -0.09
C GLN A 103 21.56 -12.89 -0.38
N CYS A 104 21.86 -11.91 0.46
CA CYS A 104 21.53 -10.51 0.19
C CYS A 104 22.25 -9.98 -1.05
N THR A 105 23.55 -10.30 -1.23
CA THR A 105 24.29 -9.87 -2.42
C THR A 105 23.68 -10.45 -3.69
N GLN A 106 23.30 -11.72 -3.67
CA GLN A 106 22.65 -12.37 -4.81
C GLN A 106 21.26 -11.77 -5.12
N GLN A 107 20.45 -11.45 -4.09
CA GLN A 107 19.17 -10.80 -4.28
C GLN A 107 19.33 -9.38 -4.87
N ILE A 108 20.33 -8.63 -4.43
CA ILE A 108 20.66 -7.31 -4.99
C ILE A 108 21.03 -7.41 -6.47
N ILE A 109 21.85 -8.39 -6.87
CA ILE A 109 22.19 -8.62 -8.30
C ILE A 109 20.92 -8.92 -9.11
N LYS A 110 20.04 -9.78 -8.59
CA LYS A 110 18.78 -10.14 -9.22
C LYS A 110 17.85 -8.94 -9.38
N GLU A 111 17.73 -8.11 -8.34
CA GLU A 111 16.93 -6.88 -8.35
C GLU A 111 17.44 -5.91 -9.42
N VAL A 112 18.74 -5.58 -9.41
CA VAL A 112 19.34 -4.66 -10.37
C VAL A 112 19.17 -5.18 -11.81
N ARG A 113 19.37 -6.49 -12.04
CA ARG A 113 19.12 -7.08 -13.35
C ARG A 113 17.67 -6.92 -13.79
N SER A 114 16.72 -7.08 -12.88
CA SER A 114 15.29 -6.86 -13.17
C SER A 114 15.00 -5.40 -13.53
N ASP A 115 15.64 -4.44 -12.86
CA ASP A 115 15.52 -3.02 -13.18
C ASP A 115 16.00 -2.71 -14.60
N PHE A 116 17.16 -3.25 -15.00
CA PHE A 116 17.66 -3.09 -16.37
C PHE A 116 16.76 -3.77 -17.42
N LYS A 117 16.23 -4.97 -17.12
CA LYS A 117 15.25 -5.65 -17.99
C LYS A 117 13.99 -4.80 -18.18
N SER A 118 13.48 -4.22 -17.09
CA SER A 118 12.32 -3.32 -17.12
C SER A 118 12.59 -2.06 -17.94
N TYR A 119 13.79 -1.47 -17.80
CA TYR A 119 14.23 -0.35 -18.61
C TYR A 119 14.20 -0.68 -20.12
N PHE A 120 14.80 -1.81 -20.54
CA PHE A 120 14.81 -2.21 -21.95
C PHE A 120 13.42 -2.48 -22.49
N ASN A 121 12.54 -3.12 -21.70
CA ASN A 121 11.15 -3.34 -22.07
C ASN A 121 10.39 -2.02 -22.23
N SER A 122 10.60 -1.08 -21.32
CA SER A 122 10.01 0.27 -21.42
C SER A 122 10.50 1.03 -22.65
N CYS A 123 11.79 0.92 -22.98
CA CYS A 123 12.32 1.52 -24.21
C CYS A 123 11.71 0.94 -25.48
N LYS A 124 11.44 -0.39 -25.52
CA LYS A 124 10.75 -1.02 -26.65
C LYS A 124 9.32 -0.49 -26.78
N LYS A 125 8.56 -0.46 -25.69
CA LYS A 125 7.18 0.06 -25.68
C LYS A 125 7.15 1.54 -26.07
N TYR A 126 8.03 2.35 -25.52
CA TYR A 126 8.15 3.78 -25.85
C TYR A 126 8.42 4.04 -27.34
N LYS A 127 9.17 3.17 -28.03
CA LYS A 127 9.39 3.25 -29.47
C LYS A 127 8.16 2.88 -30.28
N GLN A 128 7.29 2.01 -29.76
CA GLN A 128 6.06 1.58 -30.43
C GLN A 128 4.94 2.61 -30.22
N ASP A 129 4.78 3.06 -28.99
CA ASP A 129 3.78 4.07 -28.57
C ASP A 129 4.33 4.85 -27.38
N ASN A 130 4.47 6.16 -27.52
CA ASN A 130 4.97 7.07 -26.49
C ASN A 130 3.87 7.87 -25.79
N THR A 131 2.60 7.71 -26.18
CA THR A 131 1.47 8.50 -25.67
C THR A 131 1.24 8.32 -24.17
N ASN A 132 1.54 7.12 -23.64
CA ASN A 132 1.39 6.78 -22.22
C ASN A 132 2.63 7.11 -21.37
N TYR A 133 3.61 7.83 -21.90
CA TYR A 133 4.85 8.16 -21.21
C TYR A 133 5.00 9.67 -21.03
N THR A 134 5.35 10.10 -19.82
CA THR A 134 5.70 11.49 -19.52
C THR A 134 7.07 11.92 -20.08
N GLY A 135 7.84 10.96 -20.64
CA GLY A 135 9.14 11.20 -21.22
C GLY A 135 9.90 9.90 -21.50
N ARG A 136 11.07 10.01 -22.13
CA ARG A 136 11.91 8.85 -22.47
C ARG A 136 12.32 8.06 -21.23
N PRO A 137 12.19 6.69 -21.21
CA PRO A 137 12.66 5.86 -20.11
C PRO A 137 14.14 6.13 -19.79
N GLN A 138 14.45 6.23 -18.49
CA GLN A 138 15.80 6.50 -18.01
C GLN A 138 16.45 5.24 -17.43
N LEU A 139 17.76 5.15 -17.57
CA LEU A 139 18.57 4.11 -16.97
C LEU A 139 18.43 4.07 -15.44
N PRO A 140 18.51 2.87 -14.82
CA PRO A 140 18.61 2.74 -13.38
C PRO A 140 19.71 3.65 -12.82
N LYS A 141 19.34 4.49 -11.83
CA LYS A 141 20.23 5.47 -11.20
C LYS A 141 20.93 4.88 -9.98
N TYR A 142 22.10 5.43 -9.63
CA TYR A 142 22.75 5.13 -8.36
C TYR A 142 21.92 5.60 -7.17
N ASN A 143 21.96 4.82 -6.10
CA ASN A 143 21.31 5.18 -4.84
C ASN A 143 22.11 6.27 -4.14
N LYS A 144 21.46 7.42 -3.90
CA LYS A 144 22.05 8.57 -3.19
C LYS A 144 21.81 8.53 -1.68
N ASN A 145 20.83 7.76 -1.20
CA ASN A 145 20.54 7.62 0.22
C ASN A 145 21.66 6.82 0.90
N ASP A 146 21.93 7.13 2.16
CA ASP A 146 22.97 6.44 2.94
C ASP A 146 22.62 4.97 3.22
N VAL A 147 21.33 4.67 3.34
CA VAL A 147 20.80 3.33 3.61
C VAL A 147 19.68 2.99 2.64
N ILE A 148 19.60 1.72 2.26
CA ILE A 148 18.53 1.18 1.38
C ILE A 148 17.86 -0.04 2.02
N SER A 149 16.73 -0.48 1.46
CA SER A 149 16.14 -1.77 1.81
C SER A 149 16.96 -2.92 1.23
N TYR A 150 16.96 -4.04 1.96
CA TYR A 150 17.59 -5.27 1.53
C TYR A 150 16.78 -6.48 2.01
N ASP A 151 16.94 -7.61 1.30
CA ASP A 151 16.19 -8.82 1.54
C ASP A 151 17.11 -9.93 2.06
N ILE A 152 16.59 -10.69 3.03
CA ILE A 152 17.22 -11.87 3.60
C ILE A 152 16.32 -13.06 3.30
N THR A 153 16.86 -14.09 2.66
CA THR A 153 16.09 -15.28 2.33
C THR A 153 15.86 -16.19 3.55
N ASN A 154 14.93 -17.12 3.43
CA ASN A 154 14.65 -18.10 4.47
C ASN A 154 15.81 -19.05 4.77
N GLN A 155 16.82 -19.12 3.89
CA GLN A 155 18.03 -19.94 4.15
C GLN A 155 18.90 -19.33 5.25
N ASP A 156 18.89 -18.01 5.37
CA ASP A 156 19.71 -17.26 6.33
C ASP A 156 18.93 -16.76 7.55
N ALA A 157 17.59 -16.76 7.49
CA ALA A 157 16.71 -16.29 8.55
C ALA A 157 16.05 -17.45 9.29
N VAL A 158 16.26 -17.55 10.62
CA VAL A 158 15.77 -18.65 11.44
C VAL A 158 14.84 -18.15 12.54
N ILE A 159 13.69 -18.81 12.70
CA ILE A 159 12.72 -18.50 13.76
C ILE A 159 12.89 -19.52 14.90
N TYR A 160 12.96 -19.00 16.12
CA TYR A 160 13.06 -19.79 17.36
C TYR A 160 11.84 -19.57 18.23
N LYS A 161 11.28 -20.65 18.77
CA LYS A 161 10.23 -20.63 19.80
C LYS A 161 10.86 -20.46 21.17
N LYS A 162 10.35 -19.56 22.00
CA LYS A 162 10.75 -19.36 23.40
C LYS A 162 9.89 -20.21 24.35
N LYS A 163 10.35 -20.34 25.59
CA LYS A 163 9.63 -21.05 26.67
C LYS A 163 8.25 -20.44 27.01
N ASN A 164 8.06 -19.14 26.73
CA ASN A 164 6.82 -18.39 26.97
C ASN A 164 5.89 -18.32 25.75
N ASP A 165 6.02 -19.25 24.80
CA ASP A 165 5.26 -19.32 23.55
C ASP A 165 5.36 -18.07 22.64
N SER A 166 6.37 -17.23 22.86
CA SER A 166 6.74 -16.19 21.89
C SER A 166 7.82 -16.68 20.93
N TYR A 167 7.98 -15.97 19.83
CA TYR A 167 8.93 -16.31 18.78
C TYR A 167 9.98 -15.22 18.61
N GLU A 168 11.19 -15.63 18.27
CA GLU A 168 12.31 -14.73 17.93
C GLU A 168 12.85 -15.06 16.56
N LEU A 169 13.23 -14.03 15.82
CA LEU A 169 13.91 -14.11 14.54
C LEU A 169 15.42 -13.89 14.73
N LYS A 170 16.24 -14.84 14.29
CA LYS A 170 17.68 -14.67 14.13
C LYS A 170 17.98 -14.34 12.68
N LEU A 171 18.74 -13.28 12.48
CA LEU A 171 19.19 -12.84 11.18
C LEU A 171 20.73 -13.02 11.08
N PRO A 172 21.25 -13.25 9.87
CA PRO A 172 22.68 -13.48 9.65
C PRO A 172 23.48 -12.20 9.98
N LYS A 173 24.69 -12.39 10.53
CA LYS A 173 25.60 -11.28 10.92
C LYS A 173 25.02 -10.33 11.98
N ILE A 174 23.87 -10.61 12.56
CA ILE A 174 23.25 -9.85 13.65
C ILE A 174 23.31 -10.68 14.93
N LYS A 175 23.94 -10.14 15.99
CA LYS A 175 24.18 -10.87 17.23
C LYS A 175 22.90 -11.11 18.03
N LYS A 176 22.02 -10.10 18.09
CA LYS A 176 20.79 -10.15 18.89
C LYS A 176 19.62 -10.66 18.07
N ARG A 177 18.72 -11.41 18.69
CA ARG A 177 17.48 -11.87 18.07
C ARG A 177 16.40 -10.79 18.16
N LEU A 178 15.53 -10.74 17.17
CA LEU A 178 14.38 -9.86 17.12
C LEU A 178 13.14 -10.59 17.64
N ASP A 179 12.47 -10.05 18.66
CA ASP A 179 11.18 -10.55 19.12
C ASP A 179 10.11 -10.30 18.03
N ILE A 180 9.43 -11.36 17.61
CA ILE A 180 8.40 -11.32 16.60
C ILE A 180 6.98 -11.59 17.15
N GLY A 181 6.84 -11.71 18.49
CA GLY A 181 5.55 -11.94 19.18
C GLY A 181 5.13 -13.39 19.21
N ASN A 182 3.84 -13.66 19.47
CA ASN A 182 3.31 -14.99 19.76
C ASN A 182 2.72 -15.72 18.54
N GLU A 183 2.73 -15.11 17.36
CA GLU A 183 2.22 -15.73 16.14
C GLU A 183 3.25 -16.71 15.57
N GLU A 184 2.85 -17.96 15.39
CA GLU A 184 3.68 -18.97 14.77
C GLU A 184 3.82 -18.73 13.25
N ILE A 185 5.06 -18.78 12.77
CA ILE A 185 5.41 -18.67 11.36
C ILE A 185 6.19 -19.93 10.97
N THR A 186 5.54 -20.86 10.30
CA THR A 186 6.12 -22.16 9.96
C THR A 186 6.86 -22.17 8.63
N LYS A 187 6.39 -21.41 7.64
CA LYS A 187 6.90 -21.40 6.26
C LYS A 187 7.42 -20.01 5.87
N LEU A 188 8.46 -19.54 6.58
CA LEU A 188 9.12 -18.27 6.24
C LEU A 188 9.71 -18.35 4.82
N LYS A 189 9.51 -17.32 4.01
CA LYS A 189 10.06 -17.21 2.64
C LYS A 189 11.13 -16.14 2.53
N GLU A 190 10.90 -14.99 3.13
CA GLU A 190 11.76 -13.83 2.99
C GLU A 190 11.57 -12.86 4.16
N VAL A 191 12.63 -12.17 4.52
CA VAL A 191 12.61 -11.07 5.47
C VAL A 191 13.16 -9.82 4.78
N THR A 192 12.30 -8.82 4.55
CA THR A 192 12.73 -7.53 4.01
C THR A 192 12.98 -6.53 5.12
N ILE A 193 14.16 -5.95 5.17
CA ILE A 193 14.54 -4.87 6.08
C ILE A 193 14.43 -3.54 5.34
N LYS A 194 13.50 -2.69 5.75
CA LYS A 194 13.24 -1.40 5.08
C LYS A 194 13.54 -0.23 6.01
N PRO A 195 14.37 0.74 5.60
CA PRO A 195 14.46 2.01 6.31
C PRO A 195 13.07 2.64 6.47
N PHE A 196 12.71 3.04 7.68
CA PHE A 196 11.41 3.59 8.01
C PHE A 196 11.58 4.80 8.92
N TYR A 197 11.66 5.98 8.32
CA TYR A 197 12.04 7.23 9.00
C TYR A 197 13.42 7.08 9.69
N ASN A 198 13.47 7.28 11.00
CA ASN A 198 14.69 7.13 11.81
C ASN A 198 14.89 5.72 12.40
N THR A 199 14.21 4.71 11.86
CA THR A 199 14.26 3.32 12.31
C THR A 199 14.04 2.35 11.13
N TYR A 200 13.65 1.09 11.41
CA TYR A 200 13.41 0.07 10.39
C TYR A 200 12.03 -0.55 10.53
N LYS A 201 11.46 -0.93 9.39
CA LYS A 201 10.29 -1.79 9.25
C LYS A 201 10.80 -3.15 8.76
N ILE A 202 10.57 -4.19 9.54
CA ILE A 202 10.94 -5.56 9.23
C ILE A 202 9.67 -6.28 8.74
N CYS A 203 9.69 -6.77 7.51
CA CYS A 203 8.58 -7.45 6.87
C CYS A 203 8.93 -8.94 6.71
N LEU A 204 8.24 -9.82 7.44
CA LEU A 204 8.38 -11.26 7.32
C LEU A 204 7.32 -11.76 6.35
N VAL A 205 7.74 -12.25 5.20
CA VAL A 205 6.87 -12.88 4.20
C VAL A 205 6.85 -14.39 4.47
N TYR A 206 5.68 -14.95 4.66
CA TYR A 206 5.50 -16.37 4.96
C TYR A 206 4.30 -16.96 4.24
N GLU A 207 4.36 -18.24 3.99
CA GLU A 207 3.28 -18.97 3.35
C GLU A 207 2.32 -19.49 4.42
N VAL A 208 1.04 -19.36 4.14
CA VAL A 208 -0.05 -19.96 4.90
C VAL A 208 -0.95 -20.71 3.94
N ASP A 209 -1.68 -21.67 4.46
CA ASP A 209 -2.69 -22.36 3.68
C ASP A 209 -3.74 -21.33 3.17
N ASP A 210 -4.36 -21.63 2.04
CA ASP A 210 -5.35 -20.76 1.48
C ASP A 210 -6.56 -20.67 2.42
N PRO A 211 -7.09 -19.46 2.65
CA PRO A 211 -8.25 -19.33 3.50
C PRO A 211 -9.44 -20.07 2.88
N ASN A 212 -10.20 -20.74 3.72
CA ASN A 212 -11.48 -21.33 3.34
C ASN A 212 -12.63 -20.54 4.01
N PRO A 213 -12.93 -19.33 3.52
CA PRO A 213 -13.95 -18.50 4.11
C PRO A 213 -15.34 -19.06 3.86
N LYS A 214 -16.30 -18.67 4.70
CA LYS A 214 -17.70 -18.96 4.47
C LYS A 214 -18.12 -18.44 3.08
N LYS A 215 -18.80 -19.25 2.28
CA LYS A 215 -19.37 -18.83 1.01
C LYS A 215 -20.49 -17.81 1.29
N LEU A 216 -20.34 -16.62 0.74
CA LEU A 216 -21.30 -15.53 0.81
C LEU A 216 -22.08 -15.42 -0.51
N ASP A 217 -23.24 -14.77 -0.47
CA ASP A 217 -24.06 -14.53 -1.67
C ASP A 217 -23.49 -13.36 -2.48
N GLU A 218 -22.93 -13.66 -3.65
CA GLU A 218 -22.34 -12.68 -4.55
C GLU A 218 -23.33 -11.68 -5.14
N ASN A 219 -24.64 -12.02 -5.18
CA ASN A 219 -25.71 -11.15 -5.66
C ASN A 219 -26.13 -10.11 -4.58
N ARG A 220 -25.74 -10.31 -3.33
CA ARG A 220 -25.90 -9.34 -2.27
C ARG A 220 -24.71 -8.39 -2.28
N ILE A 221 -24.97 -7.14 -2.62
CA ILE A 221 -23.94 -6.17 -3.03
C ILE A 221 -23.95 -4.98 -2.09
N LEU A 222 -22.77 -4.56 -1.65
CA LEU A 222 -22.50 -3.30 -0.97
C LEU A 222 -21.72 -2.39 -1.91
N SER A 223 -22.19 -1.17 -2.13
CA SER A 223 -21.38 -0.15 -2.80
C SER A 223 -20.78 0.84 -1.84
N ILE A 224 -19.64 1.43 -2.24
CA ILE A 224 -18.87 2.39 -1.44
C ILE A 224 -18.54 3.59 -2.31
N ASP A 225 -18.96 4.78 -1.85
CA ASP A 225 -18.52 6.08 -2.32
C ASP A 225 -17.48 6.65 -1.34
N LEU A 226 -16.31 7.08 -1.82
CA LEU A 226 -15.19 7.55 -1.01
C LEU A 226 -15.12 9.08 -0.99
N GLY A 227 -15.10 9.64 0.20
CA GLY A 227 -15.09 11.09 0.38
C GLY A 227 -14.09 11.60 1.42
N ILE A 228 -14.16 12.91 1.71
CA ILE A 228 -13.28 13.59 2.68
C ILE A 228 -13.97 13.73 4.05
N ASN A 229 -15.15 14.34 4.09
CA ASN A 229 -15.89 14.57 5.34
C ASN A 229 -16.57 13.28 5.81
N ASN A 230 -17.12 12.55 4.87
CA ASN A 230 -17.53 11.17 4.97
C ASN A 230 -16.43 10.35 4.30
N PHE A 231 -15.66 9.57 5.09
CA PHE A 231 -14.53 8.79 4.54
C PHE A 231 -15.02 7.75 3.55
N LEU A 232 -16.12 7.11 3.88
CA LEU A 232 -16.89 6.27 2.97
C LEU A 232 -18.38 6.36 3.30
N THR A 233 -19.19 6.27 2.27
CA THR A 233 -20.65 6.15 2.36
C THR A 233 -21.07 4.89 1.62
N THR A 234 -21.97 4.13 2.21
CA THR A 234 -22.43 2.88 1.63
C THR A 234 -23.85 2.96 1.09
N SER A 235 -24.13 2.11 0.10
CA SER A 235 -25.48 1.73 -0.32
C SER A 235 -25.48 0.22 -0.57
N ASN A 236 -26.66 -0.40 -0.68
CA ASN A 236 -26.79 -1.85 -0.88
C ASN A 236 -28.10 -2.21 -1.59
N ASN A 237 -28.15 -3.42 -2.13
CA ASN A 237 -29.33 -3.99 -2.75
C ASN A 237 -30.06 -5.02 -1.88
N VAL A 238 -29.86 -4.96 -0.56
CA VAL A 238 -30.40 -5.98 0.38
C VAL A 238 -31.37 -5.40 1.41
N GLY A 239 -31.79 -4.13 1.24
CA GLY A 239 -32.78 -3.48 2.10
C GLY A 239 -32.22 -3.00 3.45
N LEU A 240 -30.91 -2.95 3.63
CA LEU A 240 -30.27 -2.49 4.87
C LEU A 240 -30.03 -0.98 4.84
N ASN A 241 -30.16 -0.34 6.01
CA ASN A 241 -29.86 1.08 6.12
C ASN A 241 -28.40 1.37 5.71
N PRO A 242 -28.15 2.40 4.88
CA PRO A 242 -26.81 2.82 4.56
C PRO A 242 -26.08 3.35 5.79
N PHE A 243 -24.76 3.17 5.79
CA PHE A 243 -23.93 3.77 6.84
C PHE A 243 -22.83 4.65 6.26
N ILE A 244 -22.40 5.61 7.05
CA ILE A 244 -21.33 6.55 6.74
C ILE A 244 -20.23 6.42 7.78
N ILE A 245 -19.00 6.20 7.35
CA ILE A 245 -17.84 6.32 8.24
C ILE A 245 -17.35 7.76 8.24
N ASN A 246 -17.39 8.38 9.42
CA ASN A 246 -17.04 9.78 9.60
C ASN A 246 -15.55 10.04 9.35
N GLY A 247 -15.23 10.86 8.33
CA GLY A 247 -13.87 11.26 7.97
C GLY A 247 -13.38 12.53 8.66
N LYS A 248 -14.24 13.26 9.39
CA LYS A 248 -13.89 14.57 9.98
C LYS A 248 -12.71 14.49 10.97
N ILE A 249 -12.59 13.39 11.74
CA ILE A 249 -11.46 13.19 12.66
C ILE A 249 -10.17 12.98 11.89
N MET A 250 -10.18 12.17 10.84
CA MET A 250 -9.01 11.95 9.97
C MET A 250 -8.60 13.28 9.30
N LYS A 251 -9.56 14.05 8.82
CA LYS A 251 -9.35 15.39 8.26
C LYS A 251 -8.71 16.34 9.27
N SER A 252 -9.24 16.43 10.49
CA SER A 252 -8.71 17.26 11.57
C SER A 252 -7.28 16.87 11.95
N LYS A 253 -7.00 15.56 12.08
CA LYS A 253 -5.65 15.05 12.34
C LYS A 253 -4.68 15.42 11.21
N ASN A 254 -5.11 15.31 9.95
CA ASN A 254 -4.28 15.70 8.82
C ASN A 254 -3.99 17.21 8.79
N GLN A 255 -4.97 18.06 9.09
CA GLN A 255 -4.78 19.50 9.20
C GLN A 255 -3.81 19.88 10.33
N PHE A 256 -3.97 19.30 11.52
CA PHE A 256 -3.03 19.49 12.62
C PHE A 256 -1.61 19.09 12.21
N PHE A 257 -1.50 17.96 11.52
CA PHE A 257 -0.25 17.45 11.02
C PHE A 257 0.42 18.43 10.04
N ASN A 258 -0.33 18.95 9.06
CA ASN A 258 0.18 19.91 8.07
C ASN A 258 0.65 21.22 8.74
N LYS A 259 -0.09 21.75 9.72
CA LYS A 259 0.34 22.91 10.50
C LYS A 259 1.64 22.65 11.25
N LYS A 260 1.75 21.48 11.91
CA LYS A 260 2.98 21.11 12.65
C LYS A 260 4.16 20.89 11.71
N LEU A 261 3.90 20.31 10.52
CA LEU A 261 4.88 20.10 9.46
C LEU A 261 5.46 21.44 8.98
N ALA A 262 4.58 22.38 8.58
CA ALA A 262 4.99 23.71 8.14
C ALA A 262 5.82 24.44 9.21
N TYR A 263 5.38 24.40 10.46
CA TYR A 263 6.14 24.98 11.58
C TYR A 263 7.52 24.36 11.75
N LEU A 264 7.65 23.03 11.69
CA LEU A 264 8.94 22.36 11.83
C LEU A 264 9.85 22.63 10.63
N GLN A 265 9.30 22.71 9.42
CA GLN A 265 10.06 23.02 8.21
C GLN A 265 10.58 24.47 8.25
N SER A 266 9.81 25.44 8.74
CA SER A 266 10.24 26.84 8.86
C SER A 266 11.39 27.05 9.87
N LYS A 267 11.65 26.07 10.75
CA LYS A 267 12.75 26.08 11.72
C LYS A 267 14.03 25.40 11.21
N LEU A 268 14.00 24.83 10.00
CA LEU A 268 15.19 24.18 9.45
C LEU A 268 16.16 25.22 8.87
N PRO A 269 17.47 25.03 9.03
CA PRO A 269 18.46 25.85 8.34
C PRO A 269 18.30 25.77 6.82
N LYS A 270 18.74 26.84 6.12
CA LYS A 270 18.75 26.89 4.65
C LYS A 270 19.51 25.67 4.08
N GLY A 271 18.91 24.98 3.13
CA GLY A 271 19.49 23.77 2.50
C GLY A 271 19.23 22.46 3.27
N GLN A 272 18.64 22.51 4.46
CA GLN A 272 18.25 21.31 5.21
C GLN A 272 16.76 21.05 5.03
N TYR A 273 16.40 19.87 4.52
CA TYR A 273 15.00 19.48 4.22
C TYR A 273 14.44 18.47 5.20
N ASN A 274 15.25 17.94 6.13
CA ASN A 274 14.84 16.87 7.04
C ASN A 274 15.40 17.05 8.46
N SER A 275 14.71 16.52 9.46
CA SER A 275 15.16 16.46 10.85
C SER A 275 14.55 15.26 11.58
N LYS A 276 15.15 14.85 12.71
CA LYS A 276 14.61 13.79 13.57
C LYS A 276 13.17 14.09 14.02
N GLN A 277 12.84 15.37 14.26
CA GLN A 277 11.47 15.78 14.64
C GLN A 277 10.49 15.61 13.50
N LEU A 278 10.86 15.98 12.27
CA LEU A 278 10.04 15.76 11.07
C LEU A 278 9.80 14.28 10.83
N GLN A 279 10.83 13.46 10.91
CA GLN A 279 10.70 12.01 10.74
C GLN A 279 9.76 11.38 11.78
N ARG A 280 9.84 11.80 13.05
CA ARG A 280 8.91 11.36 14.10
C ARG A 280 7.47 11.80 13.81
N LEU A 281 7.31 13.00 13.29
CA LEU A 281 5.99 13.53 12.91
C LEU A 281 5.38 12.71 11.76
N TYR A 282 6.13 12.44 10.69
CA TYR A 282 5.69 11.58 9.59
C TYR A 282 5.38 10.16 10.04
N LYS A 283 6.21 9.57 10.90
CA LYS A 283 5.97 8.24 11.48
C LYS A 283 4.64 8.18 12.26
N LYS A 284 4.38 9.18 13.11
CA LYS A 284 3.10 9.28 13.85
C LYS A 284 1.91 9.38 12.91
N ARG A 285 2.02 10.18 11.86
CA ARG A 285 0.97 10.31 10.83
C ARG A 285 0.70 8.98 10.14
N ASN A 286 1.73 8.35 9.62
CA ASN A 286 1.59 7.08 8.92
C ASN A 286 0.96 6.01 9.81
N ASN A 287 1.43 5.84 11.02
CA ASN A 287 0.88 4.85 11.96
C ASN A 287 -0.60 5.12 12.27
N TYR A 288 -0.99 6.40 12.42
CA TYR A 288 -2.39 6.75 12.64
C TYR A 288 -3.27 6.34 11.45
N PHE A 289 -2.91 6.75 10.22
CA PHE A 289 -3.71 6.43 9.03
C PHE A 289 -3.71 4.92 8.74
N GLU A 290 -2.58 4.24 8.87
CA GLU A 290 -2.48 2.79 8.71
C GLU A 290 -3.43 2.06 9.68
N THR A 291 -3.39 2.43 10.96
CA THR A 291 -4.29 1.87 11.98
C THR A 291 -5.76 2.12 11.66
N MET A 292 -6.12 3.35 11.27
CA MET A 292 -7.50 3.69 10.93
C MET A 292 -8.01 2.90 9.73
N ILE A 293 -7.21 2.80 8.68
CA ILE A 293 -7.56 2.03 7.48
C ILE A 293 -7.75 0.55 7.79
N HIS A 294 -6.87 -0.02 8.62
CA HIS A 294 -7.03 -1.42 9.04
C HIS A 294 -8.33 -1.65 9.83
N LYS A 295 -8.74 -0.71 10.69
CA LYS A 295 -9.99 -0.78 11.44
C LYS A 295 -11.21 -0.61 10.55
N ILE A 296 -11.19 0.38 9.65
CA ILE A 296 -12.28 0.63 8.71
C ILE A 296 -12.48 -0.57 7.78
N SER A 297 -11.40 -1.09 7.18
CA SER A 297 -11.50 -2.24 6.30
C SER A 297 -11.99 -3.51 7.03
N HIS A 298 -11.59 -3.71 8.28
CA HIS A 298 -12.11 -4.81 9.09
C HIS A 298 -13.61 -4.64 9.37
N TYR A 299 -14.03 -3.44 9.78
CA TYR A 299 -15.43 -3.14 10.04
C TYR A 299 -16.33 -3.40 8.82
N VAL A 300 -15.91 -2.94 7.63
CA VAL A 300 -16.67 -3.15 6.39
C VAL A 300 -16.80 -4.63 6.06
N LEU A 301 -15.73 -5.42 6.22
CA LEU A 301 -15.76 -6.85 5.93
C LEU A 301 -16.59 -7.64 6.95
N GLU A 302 -16.51 -7.32 8.23
CA GLU A 302 -17.37 -7.88 9.28
C GLU A 302 -18.85 -7.59 8.99
N TYR A 303 -19.16 -6.36 8.56
CA TYR A 303 -20.52 -5.99 8.13
C TYR A 303 -20.99 -6.85 6.96
N CYS A 304 -20.14 -7.08 5.96
CA CYS A 304 -20.49 -7.94 4.81
C CYS A 304 -20.76 -9.38 5.25
N VAL A 305 -19.90 -9.96 6.07
CA VAL A 305 -20.08 -11.34 6.57
C VAL A 305 -21.35 -11.48 7.40
N SER A 306 -21.60 -10.53 8.31
CA SER A 306 -22.79 -10.54 9.17
C SER A 306 -24.11 -10.43 8.41
N ASN A 307 -24.07 -9.83 7.22
CA ASN A 307 -25.26 -9.62 6.37
C ASN A 307 -25.25 -10.50 5.12
N ASN A 308 -24.37 -11.50 5.04
CA ASN A 308 -24.23 -12.40 3.89
C ASN A 308 -24.03 -11.67 2.54
N ILE A 309 -23.25 -10.57 2.54
CA ILE A 309 -22.91 -9.76 1.36
C ILE A 309 -21.61 -10.29 0.77
N GLY A 310 -21.68 -10.83 -0.47
CA GLY A 310 -20.52 -11.43 -1.14
C GLY A 310 -19.77 -10.49 -2.06
N THR A 311 -20.33 -9.33 -2.42
CA THR A 311 -19.70 -8.40 -3.37
C THR A 311 -19.65 -6.97 -2.83
N ILE A 312 -18.51 -6.31 -2.98
CA ILE A 312 -18.33 -4.87 -2.74
C ILE A 312 -17.96 -4.18 -4.05
N VAL A 313 -18.62 -3.07 -4.36
CA VAL A 313 -18.28 -2.18 -5.49
C VAL A 313 -17.79 -0.84 -4.95
N ILE A 314 -16.62 -0.39 -5.37
CA ILE A 314 -16.04 0.89 -4.94
C ILE A 314 -15.96 1.85 -6.12
N GLY A 315 -16.51 3.05 -5.97
CA GLY A 315 -16.34 4.13 -6.92
C GLY A 315 -14.90 4.62 -6.93
N LYS A 316 -14.32 4.73 -8.15
CA LYS A 316 -12.96 5.23 -8.33
C LYS A 316 -12.77 5.77 -9.75
N ASN A 317 -12.32 7.02 -9.86
CA ASN A 317 -11.89 7.57 -11.13
C ASN A 317 -10.40 7.35 -11.37
N VAL A 318 -10.04 7.08 -12.62
CA VAL A 318 -8.64 7.09 -13.09
C VAL A 318 -8.12 8.53 -12.96
N LEU A 319 -6.91 8.71 -12.42
CA LEU A 319 -6.31 10.03 -12.17
C LEU A 319 -7.00 10.88 -11.08
N TRP A 320 -7.87 10.31 -10.27
CA TRP A 320 -8.69 10.95 -9.23
C TRP A 320 -7.99 12.03 -8.38
N LYS A 321 -6.67 12.04 -8.34
CA LYS A 321 -5.89 12.99 -7.55
C LYS A 321 -4.96 13.91 -8.38
N GLN A 322 -4.91 13.78 -9.68
CA GLN A 322 -3.92 14.48 -10.50
C GLN A 322 -4.43 15.82 -11.06
N GLU A 323 -5.73 15.94 -11.34
CA GLU A 323 -6.32 17.14 -11.98
C GLU A 323 -7.47 17.76 -11.17
N ILE A 324 -7.47 17.56 -9.85
CA ILE A 324 -8.57 18.08 -9.03
C ILE A 324 -8.39 19.56 -8.78
N ASN A 325 -9.35 20.35 -9.23
CA ASN A 325 -9.47 21.78 -8.92
C ASN A 325 -10.70 22.05 -8.03
N ILE A 326 -10.60 21.67 -6.74
CA ILE A 326 -11.61 21.97 -5.71
C ILE A 326 -11.13 23.03 -4.72
N GLY A 327 -10.12 23.83 -5.15
CA GLY A 327 -9.44 24.86 -4.35
C GLY A 327 -8.26 24.30 -3.53
N ASP A 328 -7.18 25.08 -3.37
CA ASP A 328 -5.89 24.65 -2.83
C ASP A 328 -5.97 23.91 -1.49
N LYS A 329 -6.76 24.42 -0.54
CA LYS A 329 -6.96 23.79 0.76
C LYS A 329 -7.63 22.42 0.67
N ASN A 330 -8.64 22.30 -0.20
CA ASN A 330 -9.35 21.03 -0.39
C ASN A 330 -8.51 20.04 -1.18
N ASN A 331 -7.78 20.49 -2.21
CA ASN A 331 -6.83 19.68 -2.96
C ASN A 331 -5.78 19.07 -2.04
N GLN A 332 -5.14 19.87 -1.19
CA GLN A 332 -4.16 19.37 -0.23
C GLN A 332 -4.74 18.33 0.74
N ILE A 333 -5.97 18.54 1.24
CA ILE A 333 -6.63 17.63 2.15
C ILE A 333 -6.98 16.31 1.43
N PHE A 334 -7.54 16.42 0.23
CA PHE A 334 -7.97 15.26 -0.56
C PHE A 334 -6.78 14.39 -0.98
N CYS A 335 -5.70 14.99 -1.48
CA CYS A 335 -4.49 14.26 -1.86
C CYS A 335 -3.83 13.52 -0.68
N HIS A 336 -3.98 14.03 0.54
CA HIS A 336 -3.34 13.47 1.72
C HIS A 336 -4.13 12.37 2.43
N ILE A 337 -5.44 12.18 2.13
CA ILE A 337 -6.21 11.05 2.68
C ILE A 337 -5.93 9.80 1.81
N PRO A 338 -5.47 8.69 2.40
CA PRO A 338 -4.94 7.57 1.63
C PRO A 338 -6.04 6.59 1.16
N HIS A 339 -6.98 7.05 0.29
CA HIS A 339 -8.06 6.22 -0.26
C HIS A 339 -7.53 5.00 -1.03
N SER A 340 -6.51 5.18 -1.89
CA SER A 340 -5.91 4.07 -2.64
C SER A 340 -5.31 3.00 -1.72
N PHE A 341 -4.76 3.41 -0.56
CA PHE A 341 -4.28 2.47 0.44
C PHE A 341 -5.43 1.73 1.13
N PHE A 342 -6.57 2.41 1.37
CA PHE A 342 -7.78 1.76 1.87
C PHE A 342 -8.29 0.69 0.89
N ILE A 343 -8.46 1.03 -0.39
CA ILE A 343 -8.91 0.09 -1.42
C ILE A 343 -7.98 -1.13 -1.47
N LYS A 344 -6.66 -0.90 -1.51
CA LYS A 344 -5.67 -1.98 -1.50
C LYS A 344 -5.83 -2.88 -0.27
N LYS A 345 -5.95 -2.30 0.93
CA LYS A 345 -6.09 -3.07 2.18
C LYS A 345 -7.42 -3.79 2.30
N LEU A 346 -8.49 -3.20 1.77
CA LEU A 346 -9.79 -3.86 1.70
C LEU A 346 -9.72 -5.11 0.80
N LYS A 347 -9.17 -4.99 -0.41
CA LYS A 347 -8.97 -6.10 -1.34
C LYS A 347 -8.10 -7.22 -0.76
N GLU A 348 -6.97 -6.85 -0.15
CA GLU A 348 -6.06 -7.82 0.48
C GLU A 348 -6.76 -8.62 1.60
N LYS A 349 -7.59 -7.98 2.41
CA LYS A 349 -8.30 -8.63 3.50
C LYS A 349 -9.52 -9.41 3.03
N ALA A 350 -10.23 -8.90 2.03
CA ALA A 350 -11.48 -9.47 1.51
C ALA A 350 -11.34 -10.95 1.13
N ILE A 351 -10.17 -11.37 0.66
CA ILE A 351 -9.83 -12.77 0.34
C ILE A 351 -10.08 -13.68 1.54
N ASN A 352 -9.70 -13.24 2.76
CA ASN A 352 -9.89 -14.03 3.98
C ASN A 352 -11.35 -14.09 4.45
N TYR A 353 -12.21 -13.23 3.93
CA TYR A 353 -13.63 -13.11 4.29
C TYR A 353 -14.57 -13.68 3.21
N GLY A 354 -14.02 -14.11 2.06
CA GLY A 354 -14.83 -14.59 0.93
C GLY A 354 -15.64 -13.48 0.24
N VAL A 355 -15.15 -12.24 0.28
CA VAL A 355 -15.81 -11.08 -0.31
C VAL A 355 -15.08 -10.66 -1.59
N ASN A 356 -15.82 -10.55 -2.69
CA ASN A 356 -15.31 -10.00 -3.94
C ASN A 356 -15.30 -8.47 -3.91
N VAL A 357 -14.22 -7.82 -4.38
CA VAL A 357 -14.10 -6.36 -4.38
C VAL A 357 -13.77 -5.84 -5.77
N LEU A 358 -14.73 -5.12 -6.35
CA LEU A 358 -14.65 -4.52 -7.68
C LEU A 358 -14.43 -3.01 -7.57
N GLU A 359 -13.74 -2.42 -8.55
CA GLU A 359 -13.59 -0.98 -8.72
C GLU A 359 -14.38 -0.55 -9.95
N ARG A 360 -15.20 0.49 -9.82
CA ARG A 360 -15.99 1.05 -10.92
C ARG A 360 -15.71 2.53 -11.11
N GLU A 361 -15.62 2.95 -12.36
CA GLU A 361 -15.56 4.36 -12.73
C GLU A 361 -16.85 5.08 -12.27
N GLU A 362 -16.70 6.25 -11.60
CA GLU A 362 -17.78 6.93 -10.87
C GLU A 362 -18.27 8.25 -11.51
N SER A 363 -17.89 8.57 -12.76
CA SER A 363 -18.33 9.80 -13.41
C SER A 363 -19.86 9.88 -13.43
N TYR A 364 -20.36 11.07 -13.18
CA TYR A 364 -21.78 11.42 -13.13
C TYR A 364 -22.62 10.77 -12.02
N THR A 365 -22.10 9.83 -11.24
CA THR A 365 -22.87 9.14 -10.19
C THR A 365 -23.39 10.09 -9.10
N SER A 366 -22.69 11.18 -8.81
CA SER A 366 -23.13 12.20 -7.85
C SER A 366 -24.12 13.23 -8.44
N LYS A 367 -24.26 13.29 -9.77
CA LYS A 367 -25.16 14.19 -10.48
C LYS A 367 -26.50 13.52 -10.83
N ALA A 368 -26.46 12.25 -11.24
CA ALA A 368 -27.65 11.49 -11.61
C ALA A 368 -28.54 11.17 -10.39
N SER A 369 -29.84 11.21 -10.57
CA SER A 369 -30.81 10.80 -9.56
C SER A 369 -30.95 9.27 -9.53
N PHE A 370 -30.61 8.67 -8.41
CA PHE A 370 -30.85 7.23 -8.21
C PHE A 370 -32.35 6.92 -8.12
N LEU A 371 -33.10 7.71 -7.36
CA LEU A 371 -34.53 7.45 -7.12
C LEU A 371 -35.39 7.62 -8.37
N ASP A 372 -34.93 8.43 -9.34
CA ASP A 372 -35.59 8.63 -10.62
C ASP A 372 -35.03 7.74 -11.74
N MET A 373 -34.06 6.89 -11.39
CA MET A 373 -33.40 5.94 -12.32
C MET A 373 -32.79 6.62 -13.55
N ASP A 374 -32.18 7.82 -13.37
CA ASP A 374 -31.51 8.51 -14.47
C ASP A 374 -30.47 7.66 -15.17
N ASN A 375 -30.29 7.82 -16.46
CA ASN A 375 -29.18 7.22 -17.19
C ASN A 375 -27.84 7.78 -16.68
N ILE A 376 -26.85 6.92 -16.42
CA ILE A 376 -25.55 7.33 -15.94
C ILE A 376 -24.52 7.15 -17.04
N PRO A 377 -24.08 8.24 -17.70
CA PRO A 377 -23.11 8.15 -18.78
C PRO A 377 -21.73 7.76 -18.26
N THR A 378 -20.90 7.20 -19.14
CA THR A 378 -19.47 6.97 -18.87
C THR A 378 -18.68 8.14 -19.45
N TYR A 379 -17.70 8.65 -18.70
CA TYR A 379 -16.83 9.71 -19.18
C TYR A 379 -16.04 9.24 -20.43
N LYS A 380 -16.07 10.06 -21.48
CA LYS A 380 -15.24 9.90 -22.68
C LYS A 380 -14.45 11.17 -22.88
N GLU A 381 -13.13 11.06 -23.04
CA GLU A 381 -12.29 12.18 -23.46
C GLU A 381 -12.82 12.73 -24.80
N ASN A 382 -12.94 14.06 -24.89
CA ASN A 382 -13.48 14.80 -26.08
C ASN A 382 -15.00 14.68 -26.33
N ASN A 383 -15.80 14.27 -25.33
CA ASN A 383 -17.25 14.36 -25.46
C ASN A 383 -17.77 15.67 -24.85
N ASN A 384 -18.29 16.56 -25.67
CA ASN A 384 -18.90 17.83 -25.27
C ASN A 384 -20.41 17.72 -25.00
N GLU A 385 -20.94 16.50 -24.81
CA GLU A 385 -22.36 16.32 -24.51
C GLU A 385 -22.70 16.84 -23.10
N GLU A 386 -23.65 17.73 -23.03
CA GLU A 386 -24.26 18.15 -21.77
C GLU A 386 -25.34 17.16 -21.36
N TYR A 387 -25.20 16.57 -20.17
CA TYR A 387 -26.18 15.64 -19.62
C TYR A 387 -27.07 16.35 -18.60
N THR A 388 -28.38 16.24 -18.80
CA THR A 388 -29.40 16.71 -17.84
C THR A 388 -29.88 15.55 -16.97
N PHE A 389 -30.12 15.83 -15.70
CA PHE A 389 -30.58 14.84 -14.71
C PHE A 389 -31.89 15.30 -14.07
N SER A 390 -32.72 14.33 -13.67
CA SER A 390 -34.06 14.57 -13.13
C SER A 390 -34.08 15.26 -11.78
N GLY A 391 -33.07 15.00 -10.94
CA GLY A 391 -32.93 15.59 -9.61
C GLY A 391 -31.77 16.57 -9.52
N ASN A 392 -31.65 17.24 -8.39
CA ASN A 392 -30.60 18.22 -8.16
C ASN A 392 -30.09 18.21 -6.69
N ARG A 393 -28.86 18.67 -6.49
CA ARG A 393 -28.28 18.85 -5.16
C ARG A 393 -28.75 20.18 -4.58
N ILE A 394 -29.61 20.14 -3.55
CA ILE A 394 -30.15 21.34 -2.89
C ILE A 394 -29.19 21.95 -1.87
N TYR A 395 -28.47 21.11 -1.12
CA TYR A 395 -27.40 21.51 -0.20
C TYR A 395 -26.25 20.54 -0.27
N ARG A 396 -25.11 20.93 0.33
CA ARG A 396 -24.00 19.99 0.50
C ARG A 396 -24.43 18.82 1.38
N GLY A 397 -24.54 17.64 0.81
CA GLY A 397 -24.95 16.41 1.50
C GLY A 397 -26.43 16.07 1.34
N LEU A 398 -27.25 16.89 0.66
CA LEU A 398 -28.64 16.60 0.36
C LEU A 398 -28.92 16.69 -1.13
N TYR A 399 -29.57 15.68 -1.66
CA TYR A 399 -30.00 15.56 -3.04
C TYR A 399 -31.52 15.38 -3.09
N LYS A 400 -32.20 16.08 -3.97
CA LYS A 400 -33.64 16.07 -4.15
C LYS A 400 -33.97 15.43 -5.50
N SER A 401 -34.76 14.37 -5.49
CA SER A 401 -35.27 13.70 -6.70
C SER A 401 -36.36 14.52 -7.38
N LYS A 402 -36.74 14.14 -8.60
CA LYS A 402 -37.89 14.71 -9.33
C LYS A 402 -39.20 14.55 -8.53
N LYS A 403 -39.33 13.46 -7.76
CA LYS A 403 -40.47 13.19 -6.88
C LYS A 403 -40.40 13.92 -5.53
N GLU A 404 -39.52 14.90 -5.40
CA GLU A 404 -39.32 15.71 -4.19
C GLU A 404 -38.78 14.95 -2.98
N ILE A 405 -38.39 13.67 -3.13
CA ILE A 405 -37.79 12.88 -2.06
C ILE A 405 -36.35 13.34 -1.82
N ILE A 406 -36.03 13.62 -0.56
CA ILE A 406 -34.70 14.07 -0.14
C ILE A 406 -33.90 12.84 0.32
N ILE A 407 -32.75 12.62 -0.31
CA ILE A 407 -31.79 11.58 0.01
C ILE A 407 -30.43 12.20 0.37
N ASN A 408 -29.65 11.55 1.21
CA ASN A 408 -28.24 11.95 1.39
C ASN A 408 -27.50 11.86 0.06
N ALA A 409 -26.82 12.96 -0.33
CA ALA A 409 -26.18 13.06 -1.64
C ALA A 409 -25.06 12.00 -1.87
N ASP A 410 -24.34 11.61 -0.80
CA ASP A 410 -23.29 10.61 -0.90
C ASP A 410 -23.91 9.18 -0.96
N VAL A 411 -25.09 8.96 -0.34
CA VAL A 411 -25.86 7.72 -0.51
C VAL A 411 -26.40 7.61 -1.93
N ASN A 412 -26.90 8.72 -2.51
CA ASN A 412 -27.31 8.77 -3.92
C ASN A 412 -26.15 8.37 -4.83
N GLY A 413 -24.94 8.93 -4.60
CA GLY A 413 -23.71 8.59 -5.34
C GLY A 413 -23.38 7.09 -5.21
N ALA A 414 -23.35 6.57 -3.98
CA ALA A 414 -23.06 5.15 -3.70
C ALA A 414 -24.08 4.22 -4.39
N SER A 415 -25.37 4.57 -4.38
CA SER A 415 -26.43 3.79 -5.06
C SER A 415 -26.24 3.78 -6.58
N ASN A 416 -25.83 4.92 -7.15
CA ASN A 416 -25.53 5.03 -8.58
C ASN A 416 -24.24 4.26 -8.96
N ILE A 417 -23.22 4.22 -8.12
CA ILE A 417 -22.01 3.37 -8.31
C ILE A 417 -22.45 1.90 -8.43
N LEU A 418 -23.31 1.43 -7.52
CA LEU A 418 -23.82 0.07 -7.55
C LEU A 418 -24.56 -0.22 -8.85
N ARG A 419 -25.49 0.65 -9.23
CA ARG A 419 -26.31 0.51 -10.44
C ARG A 419 -25.47 0.59 -11.73
N LYS A 420 -24.40 1.39 -11.73
CA LYS A 420 -23.49 1.52 -12.87
C LYS A 420 -22.71 0.24 -13.13
N GLU A 421 -22.34 -0.52 -12.08
CA GLU A 421 -21.68 -1.81 -12.21
C GLU A 421 -22.69 -2.94 -12.45
N PHE A 422 -23.81 -2.94 -11.73
CA PHE A 422 -24.85 -3.94 -11.79
C PHE A 422 -26.21 -3.30 -12.11
N PRO A 423 -26.55 -3.06 -13.39
CA PRO A 423 -27.77 -2.36 -13.78
C PRO A 423 -29.07 -2.98 -13.23
N ASN A 424 -29.06 -4.29 -13.03
CA ASN A 424 -30.22 -5.05 -12.55
C ASN A 424 -30.24 -5.27 -11.03
N ALA A 425 -29.28 -4.75 -10.28
CA ALA A 425 -29.12 -5.03 -8.85
C ALA A 425 -30.35 -4.61 -8.00
N PHE A 426 -31.11 -3.64 -8.47
CA PHE A 426 -32.30 -3.12 -7.78
C PHE A 426 -33.64 -3.55 -8.43
N LYS A 427 -33.60 -4.43 -9.44
CA LYS A 427 -34.80 -4.81 -10.22
C LYS A 427 -35.95 -5.38 -9.36
N ASN A 428 -35.60 -6.10 -8.29
CA ASN A 428 -36.57 -6.76 -7.40
C ASN A 428 -36.89 -5.92 -6.15
N ILE A 429 -36.40 -4.67 -6.08
CA ILE A 429 -36.62 -3.80 -4.92
C ILE A 429 -37.65 -2.75 -5.30
N THR A 430 -38.81 -2.79 -4.64
CA THR A 430 -39.91 -1.86 -4.86
C THR A 430 -39.91 -0.68 -3.90
N ASP A 431 -39.34 -0.85 -2.68
CA ASP A 431 -39.26 0.20 -1.67
C ASP A 431 -37.79 0.58 -1.40
N PHE A 432 -37.43 1.80 -1.75
CA PHE A 432 -36.13 2.40 -1.49
C PHE A 432 -36.07 3.24 -0.22
N SER A 433 -37.11 3.18 0.62
CA SER A 433 -37.21 4.02 1.83
C SER A 433 -36.04 3.82 2.81
N TYR A 434 -35.45 2.62 2.86
CA TYR A 434 -34.26 2.32 3.66
C TYR A 434 -33.02 3.16 3.29
N LEU A 435 -32.92 3.68 2.05
CA LEU A 435 -31.81 4.50 1.60
C LEU A 435 -31.87 5.95 2.09
N TYR A 436 -33.07 6.47 2.40
CA TYR A 436 -33.22 7.89 2.75
C TYR A 436 -33.83 8.15 4.13
N LYS A 437 -34.54 7.19 4.71
CA LYS A 437 -35.14 7.39 6.07
C LYS A 437 -34.08 7.42 7.16
N THR A 438 -33.12 6.53 7.13
CA THR A 438 -32.11 6.42 8.17
C THR A 438 -30.75 6.16 7.59
N VAL A 439 -29.77 7.02 7.92
CA VAL A 439 -28.36 6.85 7.55
C VAL A 439 -27.53 6.83 8.85
N GLU A 440 -26.92 5.69 9.12
CA GLU A 440 -26.11 5.50 10.32
C GLU A 440 -24.77 6.20 10.19
N LYS A 441 -24.38 7.04 11.16
CA LYS A 441 -23.06 7.70 11.19
C LYS A 441 -22.15 7.04 12.20
N ILE A 442 -21.08 6.41 11.71
CA ILE A 442 -20.15 5.63 12.51
C ILE A 442 -18.85 6.41 12.69
N THR A 443 -18.37 6.46 13.92
CA THR A 443 -17.07 7.01 14.28
C THR A 443 -16.23 5.90 14.90
N ILE A 444 -15.26 5.40 14.13
CA ILE A 444 -14.44 4.21 14.49
C ILE A 444 -13.70 4.40 15.84
N GLU A 445 -13.13 5.58 16.09
CA GLU A 445 -12.39 5.84 17.34
C GLU A 445 -13.27 5.79 18.60
N LYS A 446 -14.54 6.17 18.49
CA LYS A 446 -15.50 6.09 19.62
C LYS A 446 -15.85 4.64 19.92
N ARG A 447 -16.15 3.86 18.89
CA ARG A 447 -16.50 2.43 19.02
C ARG A 447 -15.42 1.63 19.75
N ASP A 448 -14.14 1.90 19.48
CA ASP A 448 -13.04 1.25 20.20
C ASP A 448 -13.01 1.57 21.69
N LYS A 449 -13.37 2.79 22.09
CA LYS A 449 -13.46 3.19 23.49
C LYS A 449 -14.63 2.49 24.19
N ASP A 450 -15.76 2.37 23.52
CA ASP A 450 -16.94 1.71 24.07
C ASP A 450 -16.70 0.21 24.28
N ILE A 451 -16.06 -0.47 23.31
CA ILE A 451 -15.66 -1.88 23.42
C ILE A 451 -14.66 -2.10 24.58
N LYS A 452 -13.67 -1.20 24.75
CA LYS A 452 -12.72 -1.28 25.86
C LYS A 452 -13.40 -1.08 27.21
N ASN A 453 -14.24 -0.07 27.33
CA ASN A 453 -14.98 0.20 28.55
C ASN A 453 -15.91 -0.96 28.95
N THR A 454 -16.54 -1.61 27.98
CA THR A 454 -17.39 -2.79 28.21
C THR A 454 -16.56 -4.00 28.66
N LYS A 455 -15.39 -4.22 28.06
CA LYS A 455 -14.45 -5.28 28.48
C LYS A 455 -13.89 -5.04 29.89
N GLU A 456 -13.52 -3.80 30.21
CA GLU A 456 -13.03 -3.44 31.55
C GLU A 456 -14.12 -3.58 32.62
N LYS A 457 -15.36 -3.19 32.31
CA LYS A 457 -16.52 -3.42 33.21
C LYS A 457 -16.78 -4.93 33.37
N GLY A 458 -16.78 -5.72 32.31
CA GLY A 458 -16.95 -7.18 32.40
C GLY A 458 -15.83 -7.87 33.18
N THR A 459 -14.60 -7.38 33.12
CA THR A 459 -13.47 -7.90 33.90
C THR A 459 -13.57 -7.51 35.38
N LYS A 460 -14.07 -6.31 35.70
CA LYS A 460 -14.34 -5.88 37.09
C LYS A 460 -15.44 -6.70 37.71
N VAL A 461 -16.53 -6.97 37.00
CA VAL A 461 -17.63 -7.83 37.48
C VAL A 461 -17.15 -9.26 37.74
N LYS A 462 -16.33 -9.84 36.85
CA LYS A 462 -15.73 -11.16 37.07
C LYS A 462 -14.77 -11.21 38.27
N LYS A 463 -14.02 -10.12 38.54
CA LYS A 463 -13.15 -10.02 39.73
C LYS A 463 -13.95 -9.86 41.03
N LEU A 464 -15.04 -9.10 41.02
CA LEU A 464 -15.95 -8.95 42.17
C LEU A 464 -16.65 -10.28 42.52
N ASN A 465 -17.14 -11.00 41.54
CA ASN A 465 -17.76 -12.32 41.76
C ASN A 465 -16.78 -13.41 42.24
N LYS A 466 -15.49 -13.35 41.81
CA LYS A 466 -14.46 -14.25 42.39
C LYS A 466 -14.02 -13.88 43.80
N GLY A 467 -14.07 -12.58 44.18
CA GLY A 467 -13.73 -12.12 45.52
C GLY A 467 -14.77 -12.49 46.55
N ASN A 468 -16.05 -12.66 46.15
CA ASN A 468 -17.13 -13.06 47.09
C ASN A 468 -17.25 -14.58 47.27
N LEU A 469 -16.64 -15.42 46.39
CA LEU A 469 -16.61 -16.87 46.55
C LEU A 469 -15.49 -17.39 47.46
N CYS A 470 -14.55 -16.54 47.87
CA CYS A 470 -13.45 -16.89 48.78
C CYS A 470 -13.66 -16.43 50.22
N LYS A 471 -14.82 -15.85 50.57
CA LYS A 471 -15.11 -15.39 51.94
C LYS A 471 -16.13 -16.25 52.72
N ASN A 472 -16.59 -17.35 52.12
CA ASN A 472 -17.44 -18.34 52.80
C ASN A 472 -16.80 -19.72 52.65
N LYS A 473 -15.66 -19.92 53.30
CA LYS A 473 -15.15 -21.21 53.75
C LYS A 473 -14.33 -20.99 55.01
#